data_c66b2e2590b2853a450d62c3fd972304
#
_entry.id   c66b2e2590b2853a450d62c3fd972304
#
_cell.length_a   1.000
_cell.length_b   1.000
_cell.length_c   1.000
_cell.angle_alpha   90.00
_cell.angle_beta   90.00
_cell.angle_gamma   90.00
#
_symmetry.space_group_name_H-M   'P 1'
#
loop_
_entity.id
_entity.type
_entity.pdbx_description
1 polymer ?
#
loop_
_entity_poly.entity_id
_entity_poly.type
_entity_poly.pdbx_seq_one_letter_code
_entity_poly.pdbx_strand_id
1 'polypeptide(L)'
;DVETIGLVKFDFLGLRTLTVIDRAIKTINDSLKEKNEKPLDLNSLTLDDPKVFDLLASGRTTAVFQLESAGMRELIRRLKPTKFEEIVALLALYRPGPLESGMHDEFVDRKHGKSKVTFPHELLAPVLSETYGVILYQEQVMQAAQVLAGYSLGQADILRRAMGKKKIEEMEQQRQIFVDGCSKNDIKKATAEKIFDLIEKFAGYGFNKSHSAAYAMLSYQTAYLKTYFPEHFMAAVLSTELGNTDKIDTLINECKEMKIKVLTPNIKTSNKHFNVNSDLHIKYGLGAIKGVADSFIDHVIEVRKNNSFKDLFDLTKKVNVRLGGKKSIEALTKAGAFDELAPSRSVALACMGDILREGQKNSTQMAGTSDLFASMEETFDPYEKYANVKDLSKEDLLNHERDALGYYFSGHPVLAIKGMVDNLRTHTIGEVTDDLSRVKIVGLLNSYRQIRDRSNEQVAFISFDDGTGTMEGIVSTEILEKYHLLLNTNSILIFAGSIEVDDYKSKELSRRMYKMKVGAVASLESQMNQGNKSIMIDARNLSNDFIQSNMTNLKNLNGDFWEHGNCKIHLKILHENSEAIIELGDEFKLLPSTENIKLLKDMFGDEAIKLNK
;
A
#
# COMPACT_ATOMS: atom_id res chain seq x y z
N ASP A 1 -35.74 18.09 9.26
CA ASP A 1 -37.13 18.29 8.78
C ASP A 1 -37.93 16.98 8.77
N VAL A 2 -37.33 15.84 8.50
CA VAL A 2 -38.00 14.52 8.45
C VAL A 2 -38.53 14.13 9.86
N GLU A 3 -37.70 14.32 10.89
CA GLU A 3 -38.06 14.04 12.28
C GLU A 3 -39.16 14.99 12.79
N THR A 4 -39.18 16.24 12.32
CA THR A 4 -40.16 17.24 12.73
C THR A 4 -41.58 16.91 12.27
N ILE A 5 -41.71 16.15 11.17
CA ILE A 5 -43.02 15.67 10.65
C ILE A 5 -43.37 14.26 11.12
N GLY A 6 -42.62 13.72 12.08
CA GLY A 6 -42.88 12.42 12.72
C GLY A 6 -42.43 11.19 11.95
N LEU A 7 -41.59 11.34 10.91
CA LEU A 7 -41.00 10.22 10.21
C LEU A 7 -39.73 9.71 10.93
N VAL A 8 -39.53 8.41 10.87
CA VAL A 8 -38.33 7.77 11.43
C VAL A 8 -37.31 7.60 10.34
N LYS A 9 -36.11 8.11 10.60
CA LYS A 9 -34.93 7.88 9.72
C LYS A 9 -34.21 6.62 10.14
N PHE A 10 -34.03 5.68 9.20
CA PHE A 10 -33.24 4.49 9.40
C PHE A 10 -31.93 4.62 8.60
N ASP A 11 -30.80 4.45 9.28
CA ASP A 11 -29.48 4.43 8.64
C ASP A 11 -29.03 2.97 8.48
N PHE A 12 -28.84 2.53 7.20
CA PHE A 12 -28.33 1.22 6.88
C PHE A 12 -26.84 1.36 6.52
N LEU A 13 -25.97 0.99 7.44
CA LEU A 13 -24.52 1.08 7.28
C LEU A 13 -23.89 -0.32 7.34
N GLY A 14 -23.06 -0.64 6.35
CA GLY A 14 -22.25 -1.85 6.33
C GLY A 14 -20.80 -1.56 6.75
N LEU A 15 -20.16 -2.53 7.40
CA LEU A 15 -18.73 -2.48 7.73
C LEU A 15 -17.97 -3.49 6.88
N ARG A 16 -17.12 -3.00 5.97
CA ARG A 16 -16.23 -3.85 5.14
C ARG A 16 -15.33 -4.75 5.98
N THR A 17 -14.96 -4.29 7.18
CA THR A 17 -14.14 -5.06 8.12
C THR A 17 -14.77 -6.38 8.52
N LEU A 18 -16.09 -6.45 8.65
CA LEU A 18 -16.77 -7.72 8.93
C LEU A 18 -16.57 -8.73 7.80
N THR A 19 -16.56 -8.27 6.53
CA THR A 19 -16.24 -9.12 5.38
C THR A 19 -14.77 -9.57 5.41
N VAL A 20 -13.84 -8.71 5.86
CA VAL A 20 -12.42 -9.10 6.05
C VAL A 20 -12.32 -10.21 7.10
N ILE A 21 -12.95 -10.03 8.26
CA ILE A 21 -12.94 -11.01 9.35
C ILE A 21 -13.54 -12.33 8.88
N ASP A 22 -14.71 -12.31 8.26
CA ASP A 22 -15.40 -13.52 7.75
C ASP A 22 -14.52 -14.29 6.75
N ARG A 23 -13.93 -13.60 5.77
CA ARG A 23 -13.01 -14.22 4.80
C ARG A 23 -11.76 -14.78 5.46
N ALA A 24 -11.15 -14.05 6.39
CA ALA A 24 -9.97 -14.51 7.10
C ALA A 24 -10.29 -15.79 7.90
N ILE A 25 -11.37 -15.79 8.69
CA ILE A 25 -11.79 -16.97 9.47
C ILE A 25 -12.04 -18.18 8.56
N LYS A 26 -12.74 -17.97 7.44
CA LYS A 26 -13.03 -19.04 6.51
C LYS A 26 -11.75 -19.69 5.98
N THR A 27 -10.81 -18.90 5.48
CA THR A 27 -9.56 -19.45 4.93
C THR A 27 -8.64 -20.03 5.99
N ILE A 28 -8.64 -19.47 7.21
CA ILE A 28 -7.92 -20.03 8.37
C ILE A 28 -8.52 -21.39 8.72
N ASN A 29 -9.84 -21.48 8.85
CA ASN A 29 -10.49 -22.72 9.25
C ASN A 29 -10.40 -23.82 8.19
N ASP A 30 -10.39 -23.45 6.91
CA ASP A 30 -10.09 -24.39 5.82
C ASP A 30 -8.67 -24.96 5.98
N SER A 31 -7.67 -24.11 6.25
CA SER A 31 -6.27 -24.55 6.48
C SER A 31 -6.11 -25.37 7.77
N LEU A 32 -6.78 -25.00 8.86
CA LEU A 32 -6.74 -25.75 10.12
C LEU A 32 -7.39 -27.13 9.97
N LYS A 33 -8.48 -27.22 9.21
CA LYS A 33 -9.15 -28.48 8.88
C LYS A 33 -8.22 -29.44 8.11
N GLU A 34 -7.46 -28.93 7.14
CA GLU A 34 -6.47 -29.74 6.42
C GLU A 34 -5.39 -30.31 7.34
N LYS A 35 -5.06 -29.58 8.42
CA LYS A 35 -4.09 -29.98 9.46
C LYS A 35 -4.70 -30.82 10.59
N ASN A 36 -6.02 -31.13 10.54
CA ASN A 36 -6.77 -31.75 11.61
C ASN A 36 -6.74 -30.96 12.94
N GLU A 37 -6.64 -29.65 12.87
CA GLU A 37 -6.67 -28.75 14.02
C GLU A 37 -8.09 -28.21 14.26
N LYS A 38 -8.34 -27.73 15.51
CA LYS A 38 -9.65 -27.16 15.87
C LYS A 38 -9.88 -25.82 15.13
N PRO A 39 -11.11 -25.56 14.68
CA PRO A 39 -11.42 -24.30 14.04
C PRO A 39 -11.26 -23.11 15.00
N LEU A 40 -10.82 -21.99 14.46
CA LEU A 40 -10.75 -20.71 15.18
C LEU A 40 -12.18 -20.17 15.40
N ASP A 41 -12.51 -19.87 16.66
CA ASP A 41 -13.71 -19.11 17.04
C ASP A 41 -13.31 -17.81 17.72
N LEU A 42 -13.55 -16.66 17.08
CA LEU A 42 -13.23 -15.34 17.62
C LEU A 42 -14.08 -14.96 18.86
N ASN A 43 -15.21 -15.63 19.09
CA ASN A 43 -16.03 -15.38 20.28
C ASN A 43 -15.42 -16.00 21.55
N SER A 44 -14.53 -16.97 21.39
CA SER A 44 -13.82 -17.61 22.50
C SER A 44 -12.49 -16.92 22.87
N LEU A 45 -12.13 -15.82 22.20
CA LEU A 45 -10.89 -15.14 22.47
C LEU A 45 -10.90 -14.50 23.87
N THR A 46 -9.81 -14.68 24.60
CA THR A 46 -9.50 -13.84 25.76
C THR A 46 -9.04 -12.46 25.29
N LEU A 47 -9.45 -11.39 25.97
CA LEU A 47 -9.15 -10.01 25.56
C LEU A 47 -7.89 -9.46 26.25
N ASP A 48 -6.97 -10.33 26.63
CA ASP A 48 -5.77 -10.05 27.43
C ASP A 48 -4.48 -10.64 26.82
N ASP A 49 -4.52 -11.03 25.54
CA ASP A 49 -3.37 -11.63 24.86
C ASP A 49 -2.20 -10.64 24.71
N PRO A 50 -1.03 -10.91 25.34
CA PRO A 50 0.09 -9.98 25.35
C PRO A 50 0.69 -9.74 23.96
N LYS A 51 0.71 -10.72 23.05
CA LYS A 51 1.24 -10.55 21.69
C LYS A 51 0.38 -9.60 20.85
N VAL A 52 -0.94 -9.62 21.08
CA VAL A 52 -1.86 -8.67 20.44
C VAL A 52 -1.57 -7.26 20.93
N PHE A 53 -1.37 -7.08 22.23
CA PHE A 53 -1.01 -5.78 22.80
C PHE A 53 0.39 -5.32 22.37
N ASP A 54 1.36 -6.22 22.20
CA ASP A 54 2.68 -5.90 21.65
C ASP A 54 2.58 -5.39 20.20
N LEU A 55 1.75 -6.03 19.36
CA LEU A 55 1.46 -5.53 18.02
C LEU A 55 0.87 -4.11 18.07
N LEU A 56 -0.14 -3.90 18.90
CA LEU A 56 -0.78 -2.60 19.08
C LEU A 56 0.23 -1.55 19.55
N ALA A 57 0.96 -1.83 20.63
CA ALA A 57 1.95 -0.92 21.21
C ALA A 57 3.07 -0.54 20.22
N SER A 58 3.42 -1.44 19.31
CA SER A 58 4.39 -1.17 18.23
C SER A 58 3.89 -0.16 17.19
N GLY A 59 2.58 0.08 17.10
CA GLY A 59 1.95 0.90 16.08
C GLY A 59 1.96 0.30 14.66
N ARG A 60 2.33 -0.99 14.50
CA ARG A 60 2.26 -1.72 13.22
C ARG A 60 0.82 -2.16 12.91
N THR A 61 -0.08 -1.20 12.91
CA THR A 61 -1.54 -1.39 12.88
C THR A 61 -2.17 -1.13 11.51
N THR A 62 -1.38 -1.21 10.41
CA THR A 62 -1.93 -1.19 9.05
C THR A 62 -3.00 -2.26 8.91
N ALA A 63 -4.15 -1.90 8.34
CA ALA A 63 -5.33 -2.74 8.17
C ALA A 63 -6.03 -3.19 9.48
N VAL A 64 -5.53 -2.85 10.66
CA VAL A 64 -6.25 -3.08 11.93
C VAL A 64 -7.38 -2.06 12.03
N PHE A 65 -8.60 -2.55 12.22
CA PHE A 65 -9.80 -1.72 12.21
C PHE A 65 -9.70 -0.51 13.14
N GLN A 66 -10.01 0.68 12.63
CA GLN A 66 -9.98 1.99 13.32
C GLN A 66 -8.61 2.42 13.87
N LEU A 67 -7.56 1.60 13.77
CA LEU A 67 -6.26 1.85 14.40
C LEU A 67 -5.13 2.12 13.38
N GLU A 68 -5.47 2.32 12.11
CA GLU A 68 -4.48 2.41 11.01
C GLU A 68 -4.06 3.84 10.63
N SER A 69 -4.81 4.88 11.06
CA SER A 69 -4.43 6.25 10.71
C SER A 69 -3.15 6.67 11.45
N ALA A 70 -2.40 7.56 10.83
CA ALA A 70 -1.11 8.00 11.33
C ALA A 70 -1.15 8.58 12.76
N GLY A 71 -2.07 9.52 13.01
CA GLY A 71 -2.22 10.08 14.35
C GLY A 71 -2.73 9.07 15.38
N MET A 72 -3.54 8.09 14.96
CA MET A 72 -3.96 6.98 15.83
C MET A 72 -2.76 6.10 16.19
N ARG A 73 -1.89 5.77 15.23
CA ARG A 73 -0.67 4.99 15.49
C ARG A 73 0.27 5.71 16.46
N GLU A 74 0.40 7.04 16.33
CA GLU A 74 1.17 7.85 17.25
C GLU A 74 0.59 7.76 18.67
N LEU A 75 -0.72 7.96 18.82
CA LEU A 75 -1.38 7.88 20.11
C LEU A 75 -1.25 6.48 20.73
N ILE A 76 -1.39 5.41 19.93
CA ILE A 76 -1.22 4.02 20.39
C ILE A 76 0.19 3.77 20.93
N ARG A 77 1.24 4.23 20.24
CA ARG A 77 2.64 4.08 20.67
C ARG A 77 2.93 4.80 21.97
N ARG A 78 2.31 5.96 22.17
CA ARG A 78 2.40 6.73 23.41
C ARG A 78 1.63 6.06 24.54
N LEU A 79 0.42 5.57 24.24
CA LEU A 79 -0.45 4.91 25.22
C LEU A 79 0.08 3.54 25.63
N LYS A 80 0.63 2.75 24.67
CA LYS A 80 1.06 1.36 24.86
C LYS A 80 -0.02 0.54 25.59
N PRO A 81 -1.16 0.26 24.94
CA PRO A 81 -2.27 -0.41 25.58
C PRO A 81 -1.84 -1.79 26.09
N THR A 82 -2.33 -2.17 27.27
CA THR A 82 -2.06 -3.45 27.93
C THR A 82 -3.33 -4.18 28.33
N LYS A 83 -4.48 -3.56 28.14
CA LYS A 83 -5.81 -4.12 28.44
C LYS A 83 -6.85 -3.61 27.46
N PHE A 84 -7.92 -4.39 27.31
CA PHE A 84 -8.98 -4.12 26.34
C PHE A 84 -9.67 -2.75 26.56
N GLU A 85 -9.90 -2.36 27.83
CA GLU A 85 -10.53 -1.09 28.18
C GLU A 85 -9.75 0.13 27.65
N GLU A 86 -8.44 -0.01 27.50
CA GLU A 86 -7.62 1.07 26.94
C GLU A 86 -7.79 1.20 25.41
N ILE A 87 -8.13 0.10 24.70
CA ILE A 87 -8.53 0.18 23.31
C ILE A 87 -9.88 0.88 23.19
N VAL A 88 -10.82 0.57 24.10
CA VAL A 88 -12.11 1.25 24.18
C VAL A 88 -11.93 2.76 24.40
N ALA A 89 -11.06 3.13 25.35
CA ALA A 89 -10.74 4.52 25.65
C ALA A 89 -10.06 5.22 24.47
N LEU A 90 -9.14 4.55 23.77
CA LEU A 90 -8.41 5.07 22.62
C LEU A 90 -9.35 5.53 21.50
N LEU A 91 -10.36 4.72 21.17
CA LEU A 91 -11.36 5.05 20.16
C LEU A 91 -12.25 6.23 20.57
N ALA A 92 -12.45 6.45 21.85
CA ALA A 92 -13.17 7.60 22.36
C ALA A 92 -12.31 8.88 22.40
N LEU A 93 -11.01 8.74 22.64
CA LEU A 93 -10.04 9.85 22.77
C LEU A 93 -9.60 10.42 21.42
N TYR A 94 -9.46 9.57 20.38
CA TYR A 94 -8.95 10.00 19.09
C TYR A 94 -10.06 10.66 18.23
N ARG A 95 -10.46 11.85 18.61
CA ARG A 95 -11.46 12.69 17.93
C ARG A 95 -11.11 14.18 18.13
N PRO A 96 -11.56 15.09 17.23
CA PRO A 96 -11.18 16.50 17.30
C PRO A 96 -11.33 17.12 18.69
N GLY A 97 -12.46 16.97 19.34
CA GLY A 97 -12.70 17.56 20.65
C GLY A 97 -11.73 17.12 21.75
N PRO A 98 -11.60 15.82 22.07
CA PRO A 98 -10.63 15.33 23.04
C PRO A 98 -9.18 15.65 22.67
N LEU A 99 -8.83 15.68 21.37
CA LEU A 99 -7.50 16.06 20.90
C LEU A 99 -7.21 17.54 21.17
N GLU A 100 -8.11 18.43 20.79
CA GLU A 100 -7.97 19.88 21.01
C GLU A 100 -7.95 20.28 22.50
N SER A 101 -8.67 19.55 23.34
CA SER A 101 -8.71 19.80 24.78
C SER A 101 -7.51 19.25 25.56
N GLY A 102 -6.60 18.49 24.92
CA GLY A 102 -5.47 17.83 25.56
C GLY A 102 -5.84 16.62 26.44
N MET A 103 -7.07 16.17 26.40
CA MET A 103 -7.57 15.05 27.22
C MET A 103 -6.82 13.73 26.94
N HIS A 104 -6.43 13.51 25.70
CA HIS A 104 -5.64 12.33 25.31
C HIS A 104 -4.24 12.34 25.94
N ASP A 105 -3.60 13.50 26.07
CA ASP A 105 -2.29 13.64 26.73
C ASP A 105 -2.40 13.36 28.23
N GLU A 106 -3.43 13.94 28.86
CA GLU A 106 -3.71 13.71 30.28
C GLU A 106 -3.96 12.22 30.59
N PHE A 107 -4.72 11.54 29.73
CA PHE A 107 -4.98 10.10 29.86
C PHE A 107 -3.68 9.28 29.79
N VAL A 108 -2.84 9.56 28.77
CA VAL A 108 -1.56 8.88 28.58
C VAL A 108 -0.61 9.13 29.74
N ASP A 109 -0.47 10.39 30.19
CA ASP A 109 0.45 10.75 31.28
C ASP A 109 0.02 10.14 32.60
N ARG A 110 -1.27 10.09 32.90
CA ARG A 110 -1.81 9.44 34.10
C ARG A 110 -1.62 7.92 34.06
N LYS A 111 -1.85 7.29 32.93
CA LYS A 111 -1.57 5.85 32.75
C LYS A 111 -0.12 5.51 33.07
N HIS A 112 0.82 6.30 32.59
CA HIS A 112 2.26 6.06 32.77
C HIS A 112 2.83 6.62 34.08
N GLY A 113 1.98 7.16 34.95
CA GLY A 113 2.41 7.72 36.24
C GLY A 113 3.21 9.02 36.15
N LYS A 114 3.25 9.66 34.97
CA LYS A 114 3.88 10.98 34.80
C LYS A 114 3.07 12.09 35.46
N SER A 115 1.76 11.92 35.52
CA SER A 115 0.82 12.76 36.23
C SER A 115 0.05 11.92 37.24
N LYS A 116 -0.24 12.52 38.44
CA LYS A 116 -1.00 11.83 39.49
C LYS A 116 -2.45 11.63 39.05
N VAL A 117 -2.97 10.40 39.19
CA VAL A 117 -4.40 10.14 39.03
C VAL A 117 -5.16 10.86 40.16
N THR A 118 -6.05 11.75 39.83
CA THR A 118 -6.89 12.51 40.74
C THR A 118 -8.35 12.35 40.37
N PHE A 119 -9.21 12.32 41.38
CA PHE A 119 -10.65 12.24 41.20
C PHE A 119 -11.29 13.56 41.71
N PRO A 120 -12.29 14.12 41.00
CA PRO A 120 -12.97 15.34 41.44
C PRO A 120 -13.65 15.18 42.83
N HIS A 121 -14.03 13.96 43.16
CA HIS A 121 -14.55 13.55 44.47
C HIS A 121 -14.20 12.06 44.71
N GLU A 122 -13.98 11.65 45.95
CA GLU A 122 -13.63 10.28 46.29
C GLU A 122 -14.69 9.24 45.86
N LEU A 123 -15.95 9.58 45.94
CA LEU A 123 -17.05 8.74 45.47
C LEU A 123 -17.03 8.48 43.96
N LEU A 124 -16.29 9.26 43.20
CA LEU A 124 -16.11 9.05 41.77
C LEU A 124 -14.94 8.11 41.44
N ALA A 125 -14.13 7.71 42.39
CA ALA A 125 -13.02 6.80 42.16
C ALA A 125 -13.47 5.48 41.49
N PRO A 126 -14.53 4.79 41.92
CA PRO A 126 -15.01 3.58 41.23
C PRO A 126 -15.49 3.83 39.79
N VAL A 127 -16.06 5.02 39.51
CA VAL A 127 -16.59 5.39 38.22
C VAL A 127 -15.50 5.75 37.22
N LEU A 128 -14.42 6.41 37.70
CA LEU A 128 -13.38 6.99 36.85
C LEU A 128 -12.04 6.23 36.87
N SER A 129 -11.91 5.20 37.71
CA SER A 129 -10.64 4.43 37.82
C SER A 129 -10.22 3.78 36.52
N GLU A 130 -11.17 3.26 35.75
CA GLU A 130 -10.93 2.66 34.41
C GLU A 130 -10.31 3.64 33.43
N THR A 131 -10.63 4.93 33.55
CA THR A 131 -10.16 6.02 32.70
C THR A 131 -9.14 6.93 33.36
N TYR A 132 -8.44 6.43 34.39
CA TYR A 132 -7.40 7.17 35.13
C TYR A 132 -7.86 8.54 35.66
N GLY A 133 -9.14 8.63 36.05
CA GLY A 133 -9.72 9.87 36.57
C GLY A 133 -10.17 10.87 35.51
N VAL A 134 -10.08 10.52 34.22
CA VAL A 134 -10.58 11.34 33.11
C VAL A 134 -12.04 10.98 32.84
N ILE A 135 -12.91 11.98 32.76
CA ILE A 135 -14.30 11.78 32.30
C ILE A 135 -14.26 11.63 30.78
N LEU A 136 -14.59 10.46 30.26
CA LEU A 136 -14.48 10.10 28.84
C LEU A 136 -15.82 9.67 28.23
N TYR A 137 -16.66 8.98 29.02
CA TYR A 137 -17.90 8.39 28.54
C TYR A 137 -19.13 9.10 29.07
N GLN A 138 -20.20 9.15 28.25
CA GLN A 138 -21.50 9.65 28.67
C GLN A 138 -22.05 8.88 29.87
N GLU A 139 -21.80 7.58 29.92
CA GLU A 139 -22.17 6.68 31.01
C GLU A 139 -21.50 7.08 32.33
N GLN A 140 -20.27 7.56 32.30
CA GLN A 140 -19.58 8.06 33.50
C GLN A 140 -20.24 9.32 34.06
N VAL A 141 -20.73 10.21 33.20
CA VAL A 141 -21.51 11.39 33.64
C VAL A 141 -22.82 10.98 34.28
N MET A 142 -23.54 10.02 33.68
CA MET A 142 -24.76 9.49 34.26
C MET A 142 -24.52 8.87 35.64
N GLN A 143 -23.49 8.04 35.77
CA GLN A 143 -23.09 7.42 37.02
C GLN A 143 -22.63 8.47 38.05
N ALA A 144 -21.90 9.49 37.66
CA ALA A 144 -21.50 10.58 38.53
C ALA A 144 -22.71 11.32 39.10
N ALA A 145 -23.72 11.62 38.29
CA ALA A 145 -24.97 12.24 38.73
C ALA A 145 -25.76 11.34 39.71
N GLN A 146 -25.77 10.03 39.46
CA GLN A 146 -26.40 9.05 40.36
C GLN A 146 -25.69 8.99 41.73
N VAL A 147 -24.35 8.83 41.70
CA VAL A 147 -23.55 8.62 42.92
C VAL A 147 -23.47 9.89 43.75
N LEU A 148 -23.30 11.07 43.14
CA LEU A 148 -23.10 12.32 43.87
C LEU A 148 -24.40 13.03 44.22
N ALA A 149 -25.34 13.06 43.28
CA ALA A 149 -26.57 13.87 43.43
C ALA A 149 -27.84 13.03 43.57
N GLY A 150 -27.72 11.68 43.66
CA GLY A 150 -28.87 10.80 43.90
C GLY A 150 -29.87 10.74 42.73
N TYR A 151 -29.41 11.01 41.48
CA TYR A 151 -30.25 10.90 40.29
C TYR A 151 -30.75 9.48 40.10
N SER A 152 -32.02 9.35 39.71
CA SER A 152 -32.51 8.12 39.12
C SER A 152 -31.87 7.92 37.70
N LEU A 153 -31.90 6.71 37.19
CA LEU A 153 -31.40 6.43 35.83
C LEU A 153 -32.07 7.31 34.77
N GLY A 154 -33.40 7.53 34.88
CA GLY A 154 -34.15 8.40 33.98
C GLY A 154 -33.71 9.86 34.05
N GLN A 155 -33.47 10.39 35.28
CA GLN A 155 -32.96 11.75 35.46
C GLN A 155 -31.55 11.90 34.89
N ALA A 156 -30.69 10.91 35.09
CA ALA A 156 -29.32 10.89 34.52
C ALA A 156 -29.36 10.86 32.98
N ASP A 157 -30.33 10.16 32.36
CA ASP A 157 -30.50 10.16 30.91
C ASP A 157 -31.00 11.52 30.38
N ILE A 158 -31.84 12.21 31.15
CA ILE A 158 -32.27 13.60 30.81
C ILE A 158 -31.03 14.52 30.81
N LEU A 159 -30.17 14.45 31.83
CA LEU A 159 -28.91 15.20 31.88
C LEU A 159 -28.04 14.89 30.66
N ARG A 160 -27.84 13.62 30.32
CA ARG A 160 -27.07 13.19 29.14
C ARG A 160 -27.64 13.79 27.83
N ARG A 161 -28.97 13.80 27.68
CA ARG A 161 -29.63 14.37 26.49
C ARG A 161 -29.51 15.90 26.44
N ALA A 162 -29.63 16.58 27.56
CA ALA A 162 -29.45 18.03 27.67
C ALA A 162 -28.03 18.41 27.22
N MET A 163 -27.00 17.65 27.68
CA MET A 163 -25.64 17.81 27.26
C MET A 163 -25.48 17.65 25.73
N GLY A 164 -26.06 16.60 25.14
CA GLY A 164 -25.92 16.32 23.70
C GLY A 164 -26.57 17.39 22.82
N LYS A 165 -27.67 17.99 23.28
CA LYS A 165 -28.43 19.05 22.54
C LYS A 165 -27.88 20.46 22.75
N LYS A 166 -26.95 20.67 23.69
CA LYS A 166 -26.34 21.96 24.07
C LYS A 166 -27.37 23.06 24.37
N LYS A 167 -28.51 22.68 25.01
CA LYS A 167 -29.52 23.61 25.38
C LYS A 167 -29.19 24.26 26.71
N ILE A 168 -28.87 25.54 26.71
CA ILE A 168 -28.37 26.28 27.88
C ILE A 168 -29.39 26.25 29.01
N GLU A 169 -30.68 26.51 28.73
CA GLU A 169 -31.74 26.52 29.74
C GLU A 169 -31.93 25.16 30.42
N GLU A 170 -31.87 24.06 29.66
CA GLU A 170 -31.96 22.71 30.21
C GLU A 170 -30.73 22.39 31.08
N MET A 171 -29.54 22.85 30.68
CA MET A 171 -28.31 22.66 31.45
C MET A 171 -28.30 23.44 32.77
N GLU A 172 -28.81 24.69 32.80
CA GLU A 172 -28.94 25.46 34.03
C GLU A 172 -29.89 24.79 35.02
N GLN A 173 -31.02 24.26 34.56
CA GLN A 173 -31.95 23.49 35.39
C GLN A 173 -31.27 22.24 35.96
N GLN A 174 -30.54 21.51 35.13
CA GLN A 174 -29.81 20.32 35.56
C GLN A 174 -28.71 20.66 36.56
N ARG A 175 -28.03 21.81 36.44
CA ARG A 175 -27.05 22.32 37.39
C ARG A 175 -27.65 22.49 38.76
N GLN A 176 -28.82 23.16 38.85
CA GLN A 176 -29.46 23.38 40.13
C GLN A 176 -29.89 22.05 40.81
N ILE A 177 -30.52 21.15 40.04
CA ILE A 177 -30.92 19.83 40.57
C ILE A 177 -29.70 19.03 41.03
N PHE A 178 -28.58 19.06 40.29
CA PHE A 178 -27.36 18.37 40.66
C PHE A 178 -26.74 18.90 41.94
N VAL A 179 -26.63 20.24 42.08
CA VAL A 179 -26.06 20.88 43.27
C VAL A 179 -26.90 20.62 44.51
N ASP A 180 -28.23 20.71 44.37
CA ASP A 180 -29.18 20.43 45.46
C ASP A 180 -29.14 18.95 45.89
N GLY A 181 -29.02 18.04 44.90
CA GLY A 181 -28.85 16.61 45.17
C GLY A 181 -27.51 16.29 45.89
N CYS A 182 -26.41 16.89 45.45
CA CYS A 182 -25.12 16.79 46.09
C CYS A 182 -25.14 17.28 47.56
N SER A 183 -25.83 18.40 47.79
CA SER A 183 -25.97 18.97 49.15
C SER A 183 -26.71 18.03 50.09
N LYS A 184 -27.67 17.24 49.59
CA LYS A 184 -28.38 16.21 50.39
C LYS A 184 -27.46 15.00 50.72
N ASN A 185 -26.39 14.81 49.99
CA ASN A 185 -25.42 13.77 50.17
C ASN A 185 -24.13 14.31 50.84
N ASP A 186 -24.24 15.38 51.61
CA ASP A 186 -23.15 16.00 52.40
C ASP A 186 -21.97 16.51 51.57
N ILE A 187 -22.16 16.74 50.26
CA ILE A 187 -21.15 17.29 49.38
C ILE A 187 -21.27 18.82 49.37
N LYS A 188 -20.15 19.51 49.66
CA LYS A 188 -20.08 20.97 49.69
C LYS A 188 -20.51 21.57 48.34
N LYS A 189 -21.38 22.61 48.37
CA LYS A 189 -21.87 23.30 47.18
C LYS A 189 -20.78 23.70 46.23
N ALA A 190 -19.70 24.31 46.70
CA ALA A 190 -18.57 24.70 45.83
C ALA A 190 -17.87 23.50 45.14
N THR A 191 -17.88 22.32 45.74
CA THR A 191 -17.36 21.09 45.13
C THR A 191 -18.35 20.59 44.05
N ALA A 192 -19.64 20.59 44.34
CA ALA A 192 -20.67 20.19 43.40
C ALA A 192 -20.67 21.08 42.16
N GLU A 193 -20.58 22.40 42.33
CA GLU A 193 -20.50 23.37 41.21
C GLU A 193 -19.26 23.08 40.33
N LYS A 194 -18.09 22.90 40.91
CA LYS A 194 -16.86 22.55 40.16
C LYS A 194 -17.00 21.24 39.39
N ILE A 195 -17.64 20.23 39.97
CA ILE A 195 -17.86 18.96 39.28
C ILE A 195 -18.85 19.15 38.13
N PHE A 196 -19.89 19.93 38.35
CA PHE A 196 -20.84 20.22 37.28
C PHE A 196 -20.20 21.01 36.13
N ASP A 197 -19.32 21.97 36.42
CA ASP A 197 -18.52 22.69 35.41
C ASP A 197 -17.65 21.72 34.57
N LEU A 198 -17.05 20.70 35.20
CA LEU A 198 -16.32 19.65 34.48
C LEU A 198 -17.27 18.82 33.59
N ILE A 199 -18.44 18.45 34.09
CA ILE A 199 -19.46 17.73 33.35
C ILE A 199 -19.95 18.59 32.14
N GLU A 200 -20.20 19.86 32.35
CA GLU A 200 -20.65 20.77 31.29
C GLU A 200 -19.58 20.98 30.23
N LYS A 201 -18.32 21.20 30.63
CA LYS A 201 -17.19 21.27 29.70
C LYS A 201 -17.06 19.99 28.87
N PHE A 202 -17.28 18.84 29.49
CA PHE A 202 -17.26 17.54 28.85
C PHE A 202 -18.47 17.27 27.96
N ALA A 203 -19.60 17.95 28.19
CA ALA A 203 -20.87 17.77 27.48
C ALA A 203 -20.74 17.80 25.95
N GLY A 204 -19.78 18.58 25.42
CA GLY A 204 -19.49 18.65 23.99
C GLY A 204 -18.73 17.46 23.41
N TYR A 205 -18.13 16.61 24.25
CA TYR A 205 -17.15 15.61 23.84
C TYR A 205 -17.46 14.18 24.30
N GLY A 206 -18.44 13.98 25.19
CA GLY A 206 -18.81 12.70 25.76
C GLY A 206 -19.10 11.63 24.72
N PHE A 207 -18.45 10.46 24.83
CA PHE A 207 -18.63 9.37 23.89
C PHE A 207 -19.49 8.25 24.48
N ASN A 208 -20.24 7.55 23.63
CA ASN A 208 -20.98 6.38 24.08
C ASN A 208 -20.03 5.20 24.28
N LYS A 209 -19.92 4.67 25.50
CA LYS A 209 -19.03 3.57 25.84
C LYS A 209 -19.39 2.29 25.11
N SER A 210 -20.68 1.99 24.96
CA SER A 210 -21.14 0.76 24.29
C SER A 210 -20.73 0.75 22.82
N HIS A 211 -20.84 1.90 22.13
CA HIS A 211 -20.35 2.03 20.75
C HIS A 211 -18.83 1.80 20.68
N SER A 212 -18.07 2.47 21.56
CA SER A 212 -16.61 2.32 21.61
C SER A 212 -16.19 0.88 21.88
N ALA A 213 -16.86 0.18 22.81
CA ALA A 213 -16.57 -1.21 23.14
C ALA A 213 -16.85 -2.15 21.96
N ALA A 214 -17.96 -1.97 21.25
CA ALA A 214 -18.27 -2.77 20.07
C ALA A 214 -17.21 -2.61 18.96
N TYR A 215 -16.74 -1.39 18.73
CA TYR A 215 -15.67 -1.11 17.75
C TYR A 215 -14.30 -1.60 18.23
N ALA A 216 -14.00 -1.47 19.53
CA ALA A 216 -12.78 -2.01 20.13
C ALA A 216 -12.68 -3.54 19.99
N MET A 217 -13.82 -4.24 20.04
CA MET A 217 -13.87 -5.68 19.79
C MET A 217 -13.38 -6.02 18.38
N LEU A 218 -13.84 -5.30 17.36
CA LEU A 218 -13.38 -5.49 15.98
C LEU A 218 -11.90 -5.11 15.81
N SER A 219 -11.46 -4.05 16.49
CA SER A 219 -10.04 -3.66 16.52
C SER A 219 -9.18 -4.78 17.11
N TYR A 220 -9.59 -5.35 18.24
CA TYR A 220 -8.89 -6.45 18.88
C TYR A 220 -8.88 -7.71 18.02
N GLN A 221 -10.03 -8.10 17.45
CA GLN A 221 -10.15 -9.26 16.57
C GLN A 221 -9.28 -9.12 15.31
N THR A 222 -9.25 -7.96 14.69
CA THR A 222 -8.37 -7.71 13.52
C THR A 222 -6.90 -7.69 13.90
N ALA A 223 -6.54 -7.16 15.07
CA ALA A 223 -5.19 -7.23 15.60
C ALA A 223 -4.77 -8.66 15.93
N TYR A 224 -5.66 -9.47 16.51
CA TYR A 224 -5.44 -10.89 16.75
C TYR A 224 -5.18 -11.67 15.46
N LEU A 225 -6.04 -11.49 14.45
CA LEU A 225 -5.86 -12.11 13.13
C LEU A 225 -4.54 -11.71 12.50
N LYS A 226 -4.16 -10.44 12.56
CA LYS A 226 -2.87 -9.95 12.06
C LYS A 226 -1.68 -10.55 12.82
N THR A 227 -1.83 -10.81 14.12
CA THR A 227 -0.76 -11.34 14.97
C THR A 227 -0.51 -12.83 14.73
N TYR A 228 -1.57 -13.62 14.61
CA TYR A 228 -1.48 -15.09 14.60
C TYR A 228 -1.66 -15.72 13.23
N PHE A 229 -2.32 -15.03 12.30
CA PHE A 229 -2.63 -15.51 10.95
C PHE A 229 -2.40 -14.39 9.91
N PRO A 230 -1.19 -13.79 9.90
CA PRO A 230 -0.94 -12.59 9.12
C PRO A 230 -1.17 -12.77 7.63
N GLU A 231 -0.83 -13.94 7.04
CA GLU A 231 -1.01 -14.23 5.62
C GLU A 231 -2.50 -14.28 5.25
N HIS A 232 -3.30 -14.99 6.05
CA HIS A 232 -4.75 -15.11 5.83
C HIS A 232 -5.44 -13.76 6.02
N PHE A 233 -5.05 -13.02 7.05
CA PHE A 233 -5.59 -11.68 7.32
C PHE A 233 -5.28 -10.73 6.16
N MET A 234 -4.02 -10.64 5.73
CA MET A 234 -3.62 -9.75 4.65
C MET A 234 -4.25 -10.16 3.31
N ALA A 235 -4.39 -11.45 3.03
CA ALA A 235 -5.11 -11.93 1.84
C ALA A 235 -6.59 -11.52 1.87
N ALA A 236 -7.24 -11.58 3.02
CA ALA A 236 -8.62 -11.13 3.19
C ALA A 236 -8.75 -9.62 3.00
N VAL A 237 -7.84 -8.82 3.56
CA VAL A 237 -7.79 -7.35 3.40
C VAL A 237 -7.60 -6.99 1.92
N LEU A 238 -6.57 -7.53 1.26
CA LEU A 238 -6.31 -7.34 -0.17
C LEU A 238 -7.54 -7.68 -1.02
N SER A 239 -8.27 -8.74 -0.67
CA SER A 239 -9.48 -9.18 -1.37
C SER A 239 -10.67 -8.23 -1.23
N THR A 240 -10.69 -7.35 -0.25
CA THR A 240 -11.74 -6.34 -0.10
C THR A 240 -11.41 -5.04 -0.81
N GLU A 241 -10.19 -4.88 -1.31
CA GLU A 241 -9.71 -3.70 -2.02
C GLU A 241 -9.58 -3.92 -3.54
N LEU A 242 -10.20 -4.99 -4.09
CA LEU A 242 -10.22 -5.22 -5.55
C LEU A 242 -10.73 -3.97 -6.28
N GLY A 243 -9.98 -3.52 -7.30
CA GLY A 243 -10.28 -2.30 -8.03
C GLY A 243 -9.66 -1.01 -7.47
N ASN A 244 -9.08 -1.03 -6.25
CA ASN A 244 -8.34 0.08 -5.67
C ASN A 244 -6.83 -0.23 -5.68
N THR A 245 -6.18 0.03 -6.80
CA THR A 245 -4.77 -0.33 -7.01
C THR A 245 -3.80 0.36 -6.06
N ASP A 246 -4.06 1.62 -5.68
CA ASP A 246 -3.18 2.37 -4.76
C ASP A 246 -3.20 1.76 -3.35
N LYS A 247 -4.39 1.31 -2.93
CA LYS A 247 -4.51 0.62 -1.64
C LYS A 247 -3.88 -0.78 -1.70
N ILE A 248 -4.03 -1.50 -2.83
CA ILE A 248 -3.37 -2.79 -3.04
C ILE A 248 -1.85 -2.64 -2.99
N ASP A 249 -1.27 -1.65 -3.66
CA ASP A 249 0.18 -1.39 -3.60
C ASP A 249 0.63 -1.16 -2.15
N THR A 250 -0.07 -0.29 -1.40
CA THR A 250 0.21 -0.04 0.02
C THR A 250 0.19 -1.33 0.85
N LEU A 251 -0.80 -2.20 0.62
CA LEU A 251 -0.95 -3.46 1.34
C LEU A 251 0.10 -4.51 0.93
N ILE A 252 0.50 -4.54 -0.34
CA ILE A 252 1.60 -5.39 -0.81
C ILE A 252 2.93 -4.98 -0.17
N ASN A 253 3.15 -3.67 -0.03
CA ASN A 253 4.35 -3.17 0.66
C ASN A 253 4.31 -3.52 2.16
N GLU A 254 3.15 -3.43 2.82
CA GLU A 254 2.97 -3.94 4.20
C GLU A 254 3.30 -5.45 4.28
N CYS A 255 2.83 -6.27 3.31
CA CYS A 255 3.19 -7.69 3.25
C CYS A 255 4.71 -7.90 3.16
N LYS A 256 5.41 -7.10 2.33
CA LYS A 256 6.89 -7.15 2.22
C LYS A 256 7.56 -6.82 3.55
N GLU A 257 7.11 -5.75 4.25
CA GLU A 257 7.63 -5.38 5.58
C GLU A 257 7.38 -6.48 6.62
N MET A 258 6.25 -7.17 6.53
CA MET A 258 5.92 -8.33 7.36
C MET A 258 6.63 -9.63 6.92
N LYS A 259 7.43 -9.60 5.86
CA LYS A 259 8.11 -10.76 5.24
C LYS A 259 7.14 -11.82 4.71
N ILE A 260 5.94 -11.43 4.37
CA ILE A 260 4.92 -12.27 3.73
C ILE A 260 5.17 -12.25 2.22
N LYS A 261 5.36 -13.42 1.65
CA LYS A 261 5.56 -13.56 0.20
C LYS A 261 4.22 -13.51 -0.52
N VAL A 262 4.11 -12.59 -1.48
CA VAL A 262 3.00 -12.53 -2.42
C VAL A 262 3.48 -13.04 -3.77
N LEU A 263 2.78 -14.02 -4.34
CA LEU A 263 3.12 -14.66 -5.61
C LEU A 263 2.52 -13.89 -6.77
N THR A 264 3.16 -13.96 -7.93
CA THR A 264 2.63 -13.40 -9.20
C THR A 264 1.27 -13.98 -9.56
N PRO A 265 0.42 -13.24 -10.29
CA PRO A 265 -0.81 -13.80 -10.83
C PRO A 265 -0.53 -15.05 -11.67
N ASN A 266 -1.36 -16.08 -11.56
CA ASN A 266 -1.21 -17.30 -12.33
C ASN A 266 -2.61 -17.86 -12.68
N ILE A 267 -2.92 -17.99 -13.95
CA ILE A 267 -4.24 -18.44 -14.42
C ILE A 267 -4.58 -19.86 -13.98
N LYS A 268 -3.57 -20.72 -13.80
CA LYS A 268 -3.76 -22.11 -13.37
C LYS A 268 -4.15 -22.23 -11.90
N THR A 269 -3.66 -21.29 -11.04
CA THR A 269 -3.73 -21.47 -9.58
C THR A 269 -4.34 -20.31 -8.82
N SER A 270 -4.34 -19.09 -9.37
CA SER A 270 -4.93 -17.90 -8.72
C SER A 270 -6.45 -17.94 -8.76
N ASN A 271 -7.10 -17.52 -7.68
CA ASN A 271 -8.54 -17.33 -7.62
C ASN A 271 -8.93 -15.87 -7.94
N LYS A 272 -10.22 -15.57 -7.96
CA LYS A 272 -10.71 -14.20 -8.11
C LYS A 272 -10.18 -13.29 -7.00
N HIS A 273 -10.20 -13.77 -5.76
CA HIS A 273 -9.69 -13.11 -4.57
C HIS A 273 -8.29 -13.63 -4.23
N PHE A 274 -7.52 -12.81 -3.49
CA PHE A 274 -6.27 -13.26 -2.91
C PHE A 274 -6.54 -14.43 -1.95
N ASN A 275 -5.68 -15.43 -1.98
CA ASN A 275 -5.79 -16.61 -1.13
C ASN A 275 -4.41 -17.12 -0.73
N VAL A 276 -4.35 -17.87 0.37
CA VAL A 276 -3.11 -18.43 0.91
C VAL A 276 -2.94 -19.86 0.42
N ASN A 277 -1.72 -20.24 0.06
CA ASN A 277 -1.38 -21.62 -0.28
C ASN A 277 -0.82 -22.39 0.94
N SER A 278 -0.50 -23.67 0.76
CA SER A 278 0.08 -24.55 1.81
C SER A 278 1.38 -24.03 2.41
N ASP A 279 2.16 -23.25 1.65
CA ASP A 279 3.45 -22.69 2.07
C ASP A 279 3.30 -21.32 2.78
N LEU A 280 2.07 -20.93 3.10
CA LEU A 280 1.72 -19.62 3.67
C LEU A 280 2.10 -18.43 2.78
N HIS A 281 2.18 -18.63 1.45
CA HIS A 281 2.32 -17.53 0.50
C HIS A 281 0.94 -17.04 0.04
N ILE A 282 0.78 -15.75 -0.16
CA ILE A 282 -0.44 -15.16 -0.72
C ILE A 282 -0.38 -15.28 -2.25
N LYS A 283 -1.33 -15.98 -2.86
CA LYS A 283 -1.56 -15.99 -4.31
C LYS A 283 -2.31 -14.74 -4.73
N TYR A 284 -1.82 -14.08 -5.77
CA TYR A 284 -2.44 -12.87 -6.31
C TYR A 284 -3.86 -13.15 -6.83
N GLY A 285 -4.82 -12.29 -6.48
CA GLY A 285 -6.21 -12.41 -6.94
C GLY A 285 -6.37 -11.88 -8.36
N LEU A 286 -6.91 -12.70 -9.28
CA LEU A 286 -7.13 -12.30 -10.68
C LEU A 286 -8.08 -11.10 -10.80
N GLY A 287 -9.01 -10.93 -9.86
CA GLY A 287 -9.92 -9.78 -9.80
C GLY A 287 -9.27 -8.44 -9.46
N ALA A 288 -8.01 -8.45 -9.03
CA ALA A 288 -7.24 -7.24 -8.79
C ALA A 288 -6.52 -6.71 -10.04
N ILE A 289 -6.52 -7.48 -11.15
CA ILE A 289 -5.90 -7.09 -12.41
C ILE A 289 -6.83 -6.14 -13.16
N LYS A 290 -6.34 -4.96 -13.52
CA LYS A 290 -7.13 -3.93 -14.22
C LYS A 290 -7.62 -4.43 -15.58
N GLY A 291 -8.92 -4.29 -15.83
CA GLY A 291 -9.50 -4.57 -17.13
C GLY A 291 -9.83 -6.02 -17.40
N VAL A 292 -9.67 -6.92 -16.44
CA VAL A 292 -10.13 -8.30 -16.53
C VAL A 292 -11.60 -8.38 -16.10
N ALA A 293 -12.43 -8.98 -16.94
CA ALA A 293 -13.86 -9.13 -16.64
C ALA A 293 -14.11 -10.22 -15.59
N ASP A 294 -14.93 -9.93 -14.60
CA ASP A 294 -15.31 -10.87 -13.53
C ASP A 294 -15.90 -12.16 -14.05
N SER A 295 -16.78 -12.06 -15.07
CA SER A 295 -17.40 -13.24 -15.72
C SER A 295 -16.38 -14.16 -16.37
N PHE A 296 -15.28 -13.60 -16.91
CA PHE A 296 -14.21 -14.40 -17.49
C PHE A 296 -13.42 -15.14 -16.39
N ILE A 297 -13.09 -14.43 -15.31
CA ILE A 297 -12.39 -15.04 -14.16
C ILE A 297 -13.20 -16.18 -13.58
N ASP A 298 -14.49 -15.95 -13.31
CA ASP A 298 -15.38 -16.94 -12.72
C ASP A 298 -15.51 -18.17 -13.64
N HIS A 299 -15.59 -17.96 -14.96
CA HIS A 299 -15.63 -19.03 -15.96
C HIS A 299 -14.31 -19.83 -16.01
N VAL A 300 -13.16 -19.17 -16.02
CA VAL A 300 -11.84 -19.85 -15.99
C VAL A 300 -11.71 -20.71 -14.74
N ILE A 301 -12.09 -20.18 -13.58
CA ILE A 301 -12.03 -20.91 -12.30
C ILE A 301 -12.92 -22.14 -12.34
N GLU A 302 -14.10 -22.06 -12.96
CA GLU A 302 -15.01 -23.21 -13.08
C GLU A 302 -14.44 -24.27 -14.03
N VAL A 303 -13.99 -23.86 -15.22
CA VAL A 303 -13.44 -24.79 -16.23
C VAL A 303 -12.21 -25.53 -15.70
N ARG A 304 -11.31 -24.86 -14.99
CA ARG A 304 -10.08 -25.49 -14.48
C ARG A 304 -10.29 -26.49 -13.34
N LYS A 305 -11.49 -26.58 -12.73
CA LYS A 305 -11.78 -27.63 -11.73
C LYS A 305 -11.65 -29.03 -12.33
N ASN A 306 -12.04 -29.17 -13.61
CA ASN A 306 -12.07 -30.44 -14.32
C ASN A 306 -11.07 -30.51 -15.49
N ASN A 307 -10.34 -29.44 -15.76
CA ASN A 307 -9.42 -29.33 -16.89
C ASN A 307 -8.08 -28.73 -16.47
N SER A 308 -7.01 -29.24 -17.01
CA SER A 308 -5.69 -28.58 -16.98
C SER A 308 -5.49 -27.77 -18.26
N PHE A 309 -4.67 -26.74 -18.22
CA PHE A 309 -4.26 -25.95 -19.38
C PHE A 309 -2.79 -26.22 -19.68
N LYS A 310 -2.49 -26.71 -20.91
CA LYS A 310 -1.12 -26.97 -21.37
C LYS A 310 -0.43 -25.67 -21.80
N ASP A 311 -1.10 -24.92 -22.65
CA ASP A 311 -0.65 -23.68 -23.28
C ASP A 311 -1.83 -22.73 -23.50
N LEU A 312 -1.58 -21.55 -24.12
CA LEU A 312 -2.62 -20.55 -24.36
C LEU A 312 -3.66 -21.02 -25.39
N PHE A 313 -3.28 -21.80 -26.40
CA PHE A 313 -4.21 -22.30 -27.40
C PHE A 313 -5.13 -23.38 -26.80
N ASP A 314 -4.59 -24.26 -25.94
CA ASP A 314 -5.37 -25.23 -25.20
C ASP A 314 -6.36 -24.54 -24.24
N LEU A 315 -5.92 -23.47 -23.55
CA LEU A 315 -6.81 -22.66 -22.71
C LEU A 315 -8.00 -22.13 -23.53
N THR A 316 -7.76 -21.57 -24.72
CA THR A 316 -8.82 -20.97 -25.53
C THR A 316 -9.75 -21.98 -26.18
N LYS A 317 -9.34 -23.25 -26.29
CA LYS A 317 -10.22 -24.36 -26.67
C LYS A 317 -11.20 -24.72 -25.56
N LYS A 318 -10.82 -24.55 -24.29
CA LYS A 318 -11.59 -24.96 -23.11
C LYS A 318 -12.38 -23.81 -22.48
N VAL A 319 -11.93 -22.56 -22.65
CA VAL A 319 -12.51 -21.39 -22.01
C VAL A 319 -13.19 -20.47 -23.05
N ASN A 320 -14.37 -19.97 -22.74
CA ASN A 320 -15.05 -18.98 -23.59
C ASN A 320 -14.40 -17.60 -23.49
N VAL A 321 -13.48 -17.31 -24.40
CA VAL A 321 -12.73 -16.04 -24.47
C VAL A 321 -13.60 -14.81 -24.74
N ARG A 322 -14.85 -14.97 -25.25
CA ARG A 322 -15.79 -13.87 -25.47
C ARG A 322 -16.19 -13.17 -24.17
N LEU A 323 -16.21 -13.90 -23.05
CA LEU A 323 -16.54 -13.34 -21.73
C LEU A 323 -15.52 -12.29 -21.26
N GLY A 324 -14.26 -12.41 -21.69
CA GLY A 324 -13.20 -11.45 -21.34
C GLY A 324 -12.82 -10.50 -22.47
N GLY A 325 -12.94 -10.98 -23.72
CA GLY A 325 -12.50 -10.25 -24.90
C GLY A 325 -10.98 -10.00 -24.92
N LYS A 326 -10.53 -9.22 -25.91
CA LYS A 326 -9.12 -8.88 -26.09
C LYS A 326 -8.51 -8.20 -24.86
N LYS A 327 -9.25 -7.27 -24.25
CA LYS A 327 -8.77 -6.47 -23.12
C LYS A 327 -8.40 -7.32 -21.91
N SER A 328 -9.22 -8.33 -21.57
CA SER A 328 -8.92 -9.22 -20.43
C SER A 328 -7.72 -10.11 -20.68
N ILE A 329 -7.60 -10.65 -21.91
CA ILE A 329 -6.46 -11.51 -22.28
C ILE A 329 -5.16 -10.70 -22.27
N GLU A 330 -5.18 -9.48 -22.82
CA GLU A 330 -4.03 -8.57 -22.81
C GLU A 330 -3.62 -8.21 -21.37
N ALA A 331 -4.57 -7.85 -20.52
CA ALA A 331 -4.30 -7.50 -19.14
C ALA A 331 -3.71 -8.67 -18.34
N LEU A 332 -4.23 -9.88 -18.52
CA LEU A 332 -3.68 -11.10 -17.91
C LEU A 332 -2.26 -11.41 -18.40
N THR A 333 -2.00 -11.22 -19.70
CA THR A 333 -0.65 -11.39 -20.27
C THR A 333 0.32 -10.37 -19.66
N LYS A 334 -0.04 -9.08 -19.65
CA LYS A 334 0.78 -8.02 -19.07
C LYS A 334 1.06 -8.23 -17.59
N ALA A 335 0.08 -8.76 -16.84
CA ALA A 335 0.22 -9.09 -15.43
C ALA A 335 1.07 -10.36 -15.17
N GLY A 336 1.47 -11.11 -16.19
CA GLY A 336 2.21 -12.36 -16.05
C GLY A 336 1.36 -13.58 -15.71
N ALA A 337 0.02 -13.48 -15.77
CA ALA A 337 -0.86 -14.58 -15.41
C ALA A 337 -0.75 -15.80 -16.35
N PHE A 338 -0.15 -15.64 -17.53
CA PHE A 338 0.06 -16.67 -18.52
C PHE A 338 1.52 -17.13 -18.66
N ASP A 339 2.43 -16.70 -17.78
CA ASP A 339 3.86 -17.02 -17.88
C ASP A 339 4.16 -18.54 -17.90
N GLU A 340 3.27 -19.36 -17.32
CA GLU A 340 3.37 -20.83 -17.39
C GLU A 340 2.66 -21.45 -18.61
N LEU A 341 2.01 -20.66 -19.47
CA LEU A 341 1.25 -21.14 -20.62
C LEU A 341 1.85 -20.72 -21.96
N ALA A 342 2.85 -19.83 -21.95
CA ALA A 342 3.54 -19.37 -23.14
C ALA A 342 5.05 -19.38 -22.91
N PRO A 343 5.86 -19.48 -23.99
CA PRO A 343 7.33 -19.40 -23.88
C PRO A 343 7.83 -18.10 -23.25
N SER A 344 7.18 -16.98 -23.56
CA SER A 344 7.42 -15.67 -22.96
C SER A 344 6.20 -14.76 -23.08
N ARG A 345 6.18 -13.64 -22.31
CA ARG A 345 5.13 -12.61 -22.44
C ARG A 345 5.10 -11.97 -23.84
N SER A 346 6.26 -11.84 -24.48
CA SER A 346 6.38 -11.36 -25.86
C SER A 346 5.63 -12.25 -26.82
N VAL A 347 5.85 -13.55 -26.72
CA VAL A 347 5.17 -14.55 -27.54
C VAL A 347 3.67 -14.57 -27.24
N ALA A 348 3.27 -14.49 -25.98
CA ALA A 348 1.86 -14.42 -25.60
C ALA A 348 1.15 -13.19 -26.17
N LEU A 349 1.81 -12.04 -26.20
CA LEU A 349 1.28 -10.82 -26.85
C LEU A 349 1.21 -10.95 -28.37
N ALA A 350 2.25 -11.51 -29.00
CA ALA A 350 2.32 -11.68 -30.46
C ALA A 350 1.24 -12.65 -30.98
N CYS A 351 0.97 -13.74 -30.27
CA CYS A 351 -0.02 -14.75 -30.68
C CYS A 351 -1.47 -14.38 -30.30
N MET A 352 -1.71 -13.26 -29.62
CA MET A 352 -3.03 -12.87 -29.10
C MET A 352 -4.13 -12.85 -30.19
N GLY A 353 -3.83 -12.36 -31.39
CA GLY A 353 -4.78 -12.32 -32.51
C GLY A 353 -5.25 -13.72 -32.92
N ASP A 354 -4.35 -14.68 -32.91
CA ASP A 354 -4.64 -16.05 -33.29
C ASP A 354 -5.42 -16.80 -32.18
N ILE A 355 -5.00 -16.60 -30.94
CA ILE A 355 -5.69 -17.14 -29.74
C ILE A 355 -7.16 -16.69 -29.74
N LEU A 356 -7.42 -15.40 -29.98
CA LEU A 356 -8.76 -14.85 -29.97
C LEU A 356 -9.61 -15.40 -31.15
N ARG A 357 -9.01 -15.54 -32.35
CA ARG A 357 -9.70 -16.09 -33.52
C ARG A 357 -10.06 -17.56 -33.30
N GLU A 358 -9.15 -18.35 -32.74
CA GLU A 358 -9.38 -19.76 -32.48
C GLU A 358 -10.42 -19.96 -31.38
N GLY A 359 -10.33 -19.22 -30.28
CA GLY A 359 -11.31 -19.25 -29.20
C GLY A 359 -12.71 -18.80 -29.63
N GLN A 360 -12.83 -17.88 -30.61
CA GLN A 360 -14.11 -17.47 -31.19
C GLN A 360 -14.74 -18.58 -32.06
N LYS A 361 -13.93 -19.30 -32.83
CA LYS A 361 -14.40 -20.47 -33.64
C LYS A 361 -14.94 -21.56 -32.70
N ASN A 362 -14.18 -21.92 -31.68
CA ASN A 362 -14.57 -22.97 -30.73
C ASN A 362 -15.84 -22.62 -29.93
N SER A 363 -16.03 -21.35 -29.54
CA SER A 363 -17.25 -20.91 -28.86
C SER A 363 -18.51 -20.99 -29.75
N THR A 364 -18.36 -20.97 -31.06
CA THR A 364 -19.46 -21.13 -32.04
C THR A 364 -19.77 -22.63 -32.26
N GLN A 365 -18.75 -23.49 -32.19
CA GLN A 365 -18.90 -24.94 -32.34
C GLN A 365 -19.53 -25.60 -31.09
N MET A 366 -19.23 -25.10 -29.88
CA MET A 366 -19.92 -25.55 -28.64
C MET A 366 -21.42 -25.28 -28.65
N ALA A 367 -21.88 -24.40 -29.56
CA ALA A 367 -23.30 -24.07 -29.72
C ALA A 367 -24.07 -24.96 -30.70
N GLY A 368 -23.47 -26.01 -31.30
CA GLY A 368 -24.29 -26.97 -32.06
C GLY A 368 -23.73 -27.73 -33.26
N THR A 369 -22.40 -27.83 -33.46
CA THR A 369 -21.88 -28.67 -34.57
C THR A 369 -20.70 -29.53 -34.11
N SER A 370 -20.85 -30.83 -34.18
CA SER A 370 -19.76 -31.80 -34.01
C SER A 370 -18.79 -31.74 -35.17
N ASP A 371 -17.53 -31.48 -34.91
CA ASP A 371 -16.46 -31.48 -35.93
C ASP A 371 -16.04 -32.93 -36.20
N LEU A 372 -16.22 -33.36 -37.47
CA LEU A 372 -15.86 -34.70 -37.96
C LEU A 372 -14.34 -34.91 -38.10
N PHE A 373 -13.52 -33.86 -37.87
CA PHE A 373 -12.08 -33.88 -38.06
C PHE A 373 -11.26 -33.76 -36.78
N ALA A 374 -11.87 -33.93 -35.62
CA ALA A 374 -11.22 -33.79 -34.29
C ALA A 374 -10.15 -34.87 -33.95
N SER A 375 -9.85 -35.81 -34.87
CA SER A 375 -9.00 -36.99 -34.59
C SER A 375 -7.58 -36.94 -35.17
N MET A 376 -7.15 -35.85 -35.81
CA MET A 376 -5.75 -35.68 -36.20
C MET A 376 -5.06 -34.75 -35.20
N GLU A 377 -4.56 -35.22 -34.08
CA GLU A 377 -3.54 -34.59 -33.26
C GLU A 377 -2.22 -34.56 -34.05
N GLU A 378 -2.02 -33.58 -34.91
CA GLU A 378 -0.70 -33.24 -35.37
C GLU A 378 0.09 -32.68 -34.18
N THR A 379 1.26 -33.26 -33.91
CA THR A 379 2.24 -32.81 -32.91
C THR A 379 2.92 -31.51 -33.39
N PHE A 380 2.10 -30.49 -33.62
CA PHE A 380 2.56 -29.18 -34.07
C PHE A 380 2.73 -28.25 -32.85
N ASP A 381 3.91 -27.66 -32.70
CA ASP A 381 4.12 -26.61 -31.70
C ASP A 381 3.36 -25.34 -32.14
N PRO A 382 2.31 -24.91 -31.42
CA PRO A 382 1.51 -23.73 -31.81
C PRO A 382 2.32 -22.43 -31.75
N TYR A 383 3.49 -22.44 -31.14
CA TYR A 383 4.39 -21.26 -31.02
C TYR A 383 5.49 -21.22 -32.07
N GLU A 384 5.67 -22.23 -32.92
CA GLU A 384 6.77 -22.30 -33.89
C GLU A 384 6.87 -21.04 -34.79
N LYS A 385 5.74 -20.52 -35.25
CA LYS A 385 5.71 -19.29 -36.09
C LYS A 385 6.12 -18.02 -35.32
N TYR A 386 6.21 -18.08 -33.99
CA TYR A 386 6.62 -16.96 -33.14
C TYR A 386 8.06 -17.14 -32.58
N ALA A 387 8.80 -18.13 -33.04
CA ALA A 387 10.16 -18.45 -32.58
C ALA A 387 11.13 -17.25 -32.70
N ASN A 388 10.89 -16.33 -33.64
CA ASN A 388 11.72 -15.15 -33.87
C ASN A 388 11.24 -13.88 -33.10
N VAL A 389 10.25 -14.01 -32.24
CA VAL A 389 9.77 -12.86 -31.42
C VAL A 389 10.81 -12.57 -30.35
N LYS A 390 11.36 -11.36 -30.36
CA LYS A 390 12.30 -10.90 -29.33
C LYS A 390 11.61 -10.79 -27.99
N ASP A 391 12.31 -11.17 -26.93
CA ASP A 391 11.84 -11.00 -25.58
C ASP A 391 11.72 -9.52 -25.21
N LEU A 392 10.74 -9.22 -24.33
CA LEU A 392 10.57 -7.89 -23.79
C LEU A 392 11.76 -7.52 -22.90
N SER A 393 12.17 -6.26 -22.99
CA SER A 393 13.15 -5.75 -22.03
C SER A 393 12.59 -5.77 -20.61
N LYS A 394 13.45 -5.76 -19.62
CA LYS A 394 13.06 -5.70 -18.20
C LYS A 394 12.20 -4.46 -17.91
N GLU A 395 12.50 -3.35 -18.57
CA GLU A 395 11.72 -2.12 -18.47
C GLU A 395 10.30 -2.28 -19.03
N ASP A 396 10.17 -2.90 -20.22
CA ASP A 396 8.86 -3.16 -20.82
C ASP A 396 8.03 -4.11 -19.97
N LEU A 397 8.65 -5.16 -19.38
CA LEU A 397 7.99 -6.07 -18.45
C LEU A 397 7.43 -5.31 -17.24
N LEU A 398 8.23 -4.43 -16.62
CA LEU A 398 7.81 -3.63 -15.48
C LEU A 398 6.69 -2.63 -15.87
N ASN A 399 6.79 -2.01 -17.04
CA ASN A 399 5.73 -1.13 -17.55
C ASN A 399 4.43 -1.89 -17.80
N HIS A 400 4.49 -3.11 -18.33
CA HIS A 400 3.32 -3.98 -18.48
C HIS A 400 2.69 -4.34 -17.13
N GLU A 401 3.50 -4.66 -16.11
CA GLU A 401 2.99 -4.91 -14.76
C GLU A 401 2.27 -3.67 -14.21
N ARG A 402 2.87 -2.50 -14.31
CA ARG A 402 2.24 -1.24 -13.88
C ARG A 402 0.93 -0.97 -14.61
N ASP A 403 0.86 -1.20 -15.92
CA ASP A 403 -0.38 -1.02 -16.70
C ASP A 403 -1.49 -1.94 -16.20
N ALA A 404 -1.17 -3.20 -15.92
CA ALA A 404 -2.13 -4.23 -15.54
C ALA A 404 -2.45 -4.25 -14.04
N LEU A 405 -1.44 -4.08 -13.18
CA LEU A 405 -1.57 -4.16 -11.73
C LEU A 405 -1.73 -2.78 -11.05
N GLY A 406 -1.20 -1.73 -11.70
CA GLY A 406 -1.18 -0.35 -11.18
C GLY A 406 0.11 0.03 -10.46
N TYR A 407 1.03 -0.92 -10.28
CA TYR A 407 2.33 -0.74 -9.63
C TYR A 407 3.34 -1.75 -10.17
N TYR A 408 4.62 -1.58 -9.83
CA TYR A 408 5.70 -2.47 -10.22
C TYR A 408 5.79 -3.65 -9.22
N PHE A 409 5.49 -4.84 -9.67
CA PHE A 409 5.41 -6.02 -8.80
C PHE A 409 6.74 -6.78 -8.70
N SER A 410 7.35 -7.11 -9.84
CA SER A 410 8.54 -7.98 -9.90
C SER A 410 9.87 -7.24 -9.72
N GLY A 411 9.85 -5.91 -9.71
CA GLY A 411 11.07 -5.10 -9.61
C GLY A 411 10.75 -3.61 -9.51
N HIS A 412 11.78 -2.78 -9.73
CA HIS A 412 11.64 -1.33 -9.75
C HIS A 412 12.42 -0.74 -10.94
N PRO A 413 11.88 0.23 -11.70
CA PRO A 413 12.54 0.77 -12.89
C PRO A 413 13.93 1.33 -12.64
N VAL A 414 14.13 2.04 -11.52
CA VAL A 414 15.45 2.57 -11.15
C VAL A 414 16.44 1.45 -10.83
N LEU A 415 15.99 0.38 -10.17
CA LEU A 415 16.83 -0.78 -9.88
C LEU A 415 17.16 -1.58 -11.14
N ALA A 416 16.28 -1.60 -12.14
CA ALA A 416 16.54 -2.24 -13.42
C ALA A 416 17.71 -1.59 -14.18
N ILE A 417 17.95 -0.29 -13.95
CA ILE A 417 19.06 0.47 -14.55
C ILE A 417 20.17 0.82 -13.53
N LYS A 418 20.26 0.06 -12.43
CA LYS A 418 21.18 0.35 -11.32
C LYS A 418 22.62 0.63 -11.78
N GLY A 419 23.18 -0.19 -12.66
CA GLY A 419 24.54 -0.01 -13.16
C GLY A 419 24.79 1.32 -13.87
N MET A 420 23.72 1.96 -14.41
CA MET A 420 23.79 3.26 -15.07
C MET A 420 23.66 4.42 -14.10
N VAL A 421 22.82 4.26 -13.06
CA VAL A 421 22.48 5.37 -12.16
C VAL A 421 23.39 5.46 -10.94
N ASP A 422 24.13 4.40 -10.59
CA ASP A 422 25.02 4.40 -9.42
C ASP A 422 26.10 5.50 -9.48
N ASN A 423 26.54 5.87 -10.67
CA ASN A 423 27.49 6.99 -10.86
C ASN A 423 26.84 8.39 -10.95
N LEU A 424 25.51 8.46 -11.02
CA LEU A 424 24.74 9.70 -11.13
C LEU A 424 24.17 10.15 -9.80
N ARG A 425 24.15 9.28 -8.79
CA ARG A 425 23.64 9.53 -7.45
C ARG A 425 24.76 9.56 -6.42
N THR A 426 24.54 10.24 -5.32
CA THR A 426 25.41 10.21 -4.14
C THR A 426 24.92 9.23 -3.09
N HIS A 427 23.59 9.06 -2.98
CA HIS A 427 22.91 8.20 -2.01
C HIS A 427 21.68 7.57 -2.63
N THR A 428 21.29 6.43 -2.10
CA THR A 428 19.92 5.89 -2.22
C THR A 428 19.04 6.48 -1.13
N ILE A 429 17.71 6.39 -1.30
CA ILE A 429 16.76 6.84 -0.26
C ILE A 429 16.94 6.01 1.02
N GLY A 430 17.19 4.70 0.88
CA GLY A 430 17.40 3.79 2.01
C GLY A 430 18.68 4.06 2.82
N GLU A 431 19.67 4.74 2.23
CA GLU A 431 20.94 5.12 2.90
C GLU A 431 20.83 6.45 3.67
N VAL A 432 19.72 7.18 3.52
CA VAL A 432 19.53 8.47 4.19
C VAL A 432 19.20 8.24 5.66
N THR A 433 20.12 8.63 6.54
CA THR A 433 20.01 8.46 8.00
C THR A 433 20.08 9.78 8.78
N ASP A 434 20.48 10.86 8.13
CA ASP A 434 20.66 12.20 8.73
C ASP A 434 20.35 13.32 7.74
N ASP A 435 20.40 14.57 8.23
CA ASP A 435 20.32 15.77 7.41
C ASP A 435 21.56 15.88 6.52
N LEU A 436 21.36 16.09 5.24
CA LEU A 436 22.42 16.15 4.24
C LEU A 436 22.29 17.42 3.40
N SER A 437 23.37 18.19 3.30
CA SER A 437 23.35 19.49 2.61
C SER A 437 23.48 19.41 1.09
N ARG A 438 24.05 18.34 0.57
CA ARG A 438 24.27 18.15 -0.88
C ARG A 438 24.08 16.68 -1.25
N VAL A 439 22.92 16.37 -1.78
CA VAL A 439 22.55 15.00 -2.16
C VAL A 439 22.05 14.98 -3.59
N LYS A 440 22.40 13.91 -4.31
CA LYS A 440 21.79 13.55 -5.59
C LYS A 440 21.14 12.18 -5.43
N ILE A 441 19.87 12.08 -5.70
CA ILE A 441 19.10 10.83 -5.72
C ILE A 441 18.51 10.66 -7.11
N VAL A 442 18.61 9.46 -7.65
CA VAL A 442 17.90 9.08 -8.87
C VAL A 442 16.63 8.37 -8.46
N GLY A 443 15.49 8.88 -8.87
CA GLY A 443 14.19 8.34 -8.48
C GLY A 443 13.15 8.44 -9.59
N LEU A 444 12.18 7.54 -9.51
CA LEU A 444 10.97 7.58 -10.32
C LEU A 444 9.99 8.57 -9.69
N LEU A 445 9.53 9.56 -10.44
CA LEU A 445 8.55 10.52 -9.97
C LEU A 445 7.15 9.88 -9.91
N ASN A 446 6.66 9.59 -8.70
CA ASN A 446 5.38 8.93 -8.47
C ASN A 446 4.20 9.91 -8.48
N SER A 447 4.39 11.07 -7.85
CA SER A 447 3.34 12.08 -7.77
C SER A 447 3.91 13.49 -7.83
N TYR A 448 3.09 14.38 -8.36
CA TYR A 448 3.38 15.80 -8.52
C TYR A 448 2.10 16.60 -8.22
N ARG A 449 2.17 17.50 -7.24
CA ARG A 449 1.05 18.36 -6.84
C ARG A 449 1.51 19.77 -6.61
N GLN A 450 0.98 20.71 -7.39
CA GLN A 450 1.15 22.13 -7.17
C GLN A 450 0.13 22.66 -6.17
N ILE A 451 0.58 23.52 -5.28
CA ILE A 451 -0.28 24.30 -4.37
C ILE A 451 0.24 25.75 -4.30
N ARG A 452 -0.62 26.64 -3.82
CA ARG A 452 -0.16 27.96 -3.39
C ARG A 452 0.08 27.93 -1.88
N ASP A 453 1.22 28.41 -1.48
CA ASP A 453 1.57 28.52 -0.07
C ASP A 453 0.88 29.71 0.61
N ARG A 454 1.17 29.95 1.90
CA ARG A 454 0.59 31.06 2.66
C ARG A 454 1.01 32.43 2.14
N SER A 455 2.09 32.51 1.40
CA SER A 455 2.62 33.73 0.74
C SER A 455 2.07 33.91 -0.67
N ASN A 456 1.12 33.04 -1.10
CA ASN A 456 0.54 32.99 -2.44
C ASN A 456 1.54 32.61 -3.55
N GLU A 457 2.70 32.06 -3.18
CA GLU A 457 3.69 31.53 -4.11
C GLU A 457 3.33 30.11 -4.55
N GLN A 458 3.65 29.77 -5.81
CA GLN A 458 3.44 28.43 -6.32
C GLN A 458 4.57 27.52 -5.86
N VAL A 459 4.26 26.52 -5.07
CA VAL A 459 5.20 25.45 -4.68
C VAL A 459 4.67 24.10 -5.13
N ALA A 460 5.54 23.15 -5.38
CA ALA A 460 5.13 21.78 -5.68
C ALA A 460 5.62 20.79 -4.62
N PHE A 461 4.76 19.88 -4.29
CA PHE A 461 5.09 18.67 -3.54
C PHE A 461 5.22 17.52 -4.52
N ILE A 462 6.32 16.82 -4.43
CA ILE A 462 6.60 15.64 -5.25
C ILE A 462 6.84 14.44 -4.34
N SER A 463 6.55 13.26 -4.84
CA SER A 463 6.97 12.00 -4.23
C SER A 463 7.71 11.19 -5.28
N PHE A 464 8.88 10.66 -4.92
CA PHE A 464 9.70 9.86 -5.80
C PHE A 464 10.27 8.64 -5.06
N ASP A 465 10.55 7.59 -5.82
CA ASP A 465 10.96 6.28 -5.33
C ASP A 465 12.18 5.79 -6.11
N ASP A 466 13.15 5.18 -5.43
CA ASP A 466 14.36 4.63 -6.06
C ASP A 466 14.44 3.09 -5.95
N GLY A 467 13.38 2.45 -5.44
CA GLY A 467 13.33 1.02 -5.17
C GLY A 467 13.93 0.61 -3.83
N THR A 468 14.60 1.52 -3.11
CA THR A 468 15.07 1.31 -1.73
C THR A 468 14.17 2.02 -0.72
N GLY A 469 13.36 2.97 -1.17
CA GLY A 469 12.40 3.71 -0.37
C GLY A 469 11.72 4.81 -1.18
N THR A 470 10.74 5.45 -0.56
CA THR A 470 10.01 6.61 -1.10
C THR A 470 10.35 7.86 -0.31
N MET A 471 10.60 8.98 -1.00
CA MET A 471 10.92 10.27 -0.39
C MET A 471 9.99 11.36 -0.93
N GLU A 472 9.59 12.27 -0.06
CA GLU A 472 8.91 13.50 -0.46
C GLU A 472 9.90 14.61 -0.75
N GLY A 473 9.57 15.42 -1.75
CA GLY A 473 10.34 16.60 -2.11
C GLY A 473 9.48 17.86 -2.15
N ILE A 474 10.07 18.97 -1.74
CA ILE A 474 9.49 20.30 -1.87
C ILE A 474 10.25 21.03 -2.95
N VAL A 475 9.52 21.52 -3.95
CA VAL A 475 10.04 22.28 -5.10
C VAL A 475 9.55 23.71 -4.96
N SER A 476 10.49 24.65 -4.80
CA SER A 476 10.17 26.10 -4.71
C SER A 476 9.71 26.64 -6.07
N THR A 477 9.09 27.82 -6.07
CA THR A 477 8.62 28.53 -7.26
C THR A 477 9.71 28.65 -8.32
N GLU A 478 10.90 29.11 -7.93
CA GLU A 478 12.05 29.30 -8.83
C GLU A 478 12.47 28.00 -9.54
N ILE A 479 12.54 26.90 -8.77
CA ILE A 479 12.90 25.57 -9.29
C ILE A 479 11.78 25.02 -10.16
N LEU A 480 10.53 25.27 -9.78
CA LEU A 480 9.37 24.86 -10.53
C LEU A 480 9.31 25.51 -11.91
N GLU A 481 9.49 26.83 -11.99
CA GLU A 481 9.52 27.56 -13.26
C GLU A 481 10.62 27.04 -14.20
N LYS A 482 11.77 26.68 -13.65
CA LYS A 482 12.93 26.19 -14.41
C LYS A 482 12.77 24.77 -14.93
N TYR A 483 12.10 23.88 -14.17
CA TYR A 483 12.12 22.44 -14.43
C TYR A 483 10.72 21.81 -14.62
N HIS A 484 9.65 22.62 -14.72
CA HIS A 484 8.26 22.11 -14.83
C HIS A 484 8.06 21.12 -15.99
N LEU A 485 8.77 21.29 -17.10
CA LEU A 485 8.68 20.39 -18.26
C LEU A 485 9.25 18.99 -17.97
N LEU A 486 10.16 18.87 -16.99
CA LEU A 486 10.74 17.58 -16.59
C LEU A 486 9.90 16.85 -15.56
N LEU A 487 9.05 17.57 -14.81
CA LEU A 487 8.28 17.01 -13.70
C LEU A 487 7.03 16.26 -14.19
N ASN A 488 7.27 15.22 -15.01
CA ASN A 488 6.23 14.31 -15.47
C ASN A 488 6.20 13.05 -14.60
N THR A 489 5.03 12.66 -14.12
CA THR A 489 4.86 11.41 -13.36
C THR A 489 5.33 10.22 -14.18
N ASN A 490 5.91 9.24 -13.50
CA ASN A 490 6.53 8.04 -14.09
C ASN A 490 7.81 8.28 -14.89
N SER A 491 8.43 9.46 -14.78
CA SER A 491 9.76 9.72 -15.33
C SER A 491 10.83 9.43 -14.29
N ILE A 492 11.94 8.80 -14.70
CA ILE A 492 13.12 8.64 -13.86
C ILE A 492 13.95 9.92 -13.97
N LEU A 493 14.11 10.60 -12.84
CA LEU A 493 14.77 11.90 -12.77
C LEU A 493 15.88 11.88 -11.71
N ILE A 494 16.81 12.80 -11.86
CA ILE A 494 17.84 13.07 -10.86
C ILE A 494 17.41 14.30 -10.07
N PHE A 495 17.20 14.11 -8.78
CA PHE A 495 16.86 15.15 -7.83
C PHE A 495 18.11 15.53 -7.05
N ALA A 496 18.50 16.80 -7.08
CA ALA A 496 19.62 17.32 -6.32
C ALA A 496 19.11 18.37 -5.32
N GLY A 497 19.59 18.33 -4.09
CA GLY A 497 19.13 19.25 -3.06
C GLY A 497 19.71 18.96 -1.70
N SER A 498 19.04 19.42 -0.66
CA SER A 498 19.32 19.09 0.74
C SER A 498 18.24 18.23 1.32
N ILE A 499 18.63 17.36 2.24
CA ILE A 499 17.71 16.50 3.00
C ILE A 499 17.60 17.05 4.40
N GLU A 500 16.40 17.13 4.91
CA GLU A 500 16.07 17.52 6.28
C GLU A 500 15.06 16.56 6.89
N VAL A 501 15.05 16.50 8.22
CA VAL A 501 14.03 15.71 8.93
C VAL A 501 12.65 16.24 8.60
N ASP A 502 11.76 15.37 8.23
CA ASP A 502 10.33 15.67 8.15
C ASP A 502 9.68 15.47 9.52
N ASP A 503 9.64 16.56 10.31
CA ASP A 503 9.08 16.52 11.66
C ASP A 503 7.62 16.05 11.71
N TYR A 504 6.83 16.41 10.68
CA TYR A 504 5.44 16.02 10.61
C TYR A 504 5.31 14.50 10.39
N LYS A 505 5.94 13.97 9.34
CA LYS A 505 5.93 12.53 9.06
C LYS A 505 6.70 11.70 10.09
N SER A 506 7.76 12.26 10.66
CA SER A 506 8.51 11.57 11.72
C SER A 506 7.66 11.38 12.96
N LYS A 507 6.86 12.37 13.34
CA LYS A 507 5.86 12.24 14.41
C LYS A 507 4.74 11.28 14.00
N GLU A 508 4.23 11.43 12.78
CA GLU A 508 3.18 10.59 12.22
C GLU A 508 3.56 9.10 12.19
N LEU A 509 4.75 8.76 11.73
CA LEU A 509 5.20 7.39 11.56
C LEU A 509 6.05 6.88 12.74
N SER A 510 6.33 7.75 13.74
CA SER A 510 7.21 7.49 14.90
C SER A 510 8.54 6.82 14.52
N ARG A 511 9.04 7.17 13.36
CA ARG A 511 10.39 6.88 12.89
C ARG A 511 10.92 8.12 12.21
N ARG A 512 12.22 8.31 12.25
CA ARG A 512 12.84 9.44 11.58
C ARG A 512 12.57 9.35 10.09
N MET A 513 11.84 10.33 9.58
CA MET A 513 11.51 10.46 8.15
C MET A 513 12.21 11.69 7.61
N TYR A 514 12.55 11.63 6.34
CA TYR A 514 13.30 12.68 5.68
C TYR A 514 12.53 13.19 4.46
N LYS A 515 12.69 14.45 4.16
CA LYS A 515 12.20 15.10 2.93
C LYS A 515 13.33 15.87 2.26
N MET A 516 13.24 16.02 0.96
CA MET A 516 14.22 16.75 0.17
C MET A 516 13.72 18.16 -0.13
N LYS A 517 14.55 19.17 0.14
CA LYS A 517 14.41 20.48 -0.50
C LYS A 517 15.12 20.41 -1.85
N VAL A 518 14.32 20.35 -2.91
CA VAL A 518 14.82 20.18 -4.27
C VAL A 518 15.42 21.49 -4.76
N GLY A 519 16.71 21.49 -5.07
CA GLY A 519 17.43 22.62 -5.62
C GLY A 519 17.67 22.51 -7.13
N ALA A 520 17.64 21.31 -7.69
CA ALA A 520 17.71 21.09 -9.14
C ALA A 520 17.10 19.74 -9.53
N VAL A 521 16.59 19.69 -10.75
CA VAL A 521 16.07 18.46 -11.38
C VAL A 521 16.76 18.30 -12.73
N ALA A 522 17.12 17.07 -13.08
CA ALA A 522 17.69 16.76 -14.39
C ALA A 522 17.14 15.45 -14.94
N SER A 523 17.03 15.34 -16.26
CA SER A 523 16.78 14.06 -16.90
C SER A 523 18.05 13.21 -16.89
N LEU A 524 17.90 11.87 -16.95
CA LEU A 524 19.04 10.96 -17.10
C LEU A 524 19.88 11.34 -18.33
N GLU A 525 19.22 11.58 -19.45
CA GLU A 525 19.88 11.95 -20.71
C GLU A 525 20.76 13.19 -20.58
N SER A 526 20.23 14.27 -19.96
CA SER A 526 20.99 15.50 -19.80
C SER A 526 22.25 15.33 -18.95
N GLN A 527 22.20 14.46 -17.96
CA GLN A 527 23.35 14.18 -17.07
C GLN A 527 24.34 13.17 -17.68
N MET A 528 23.84 12.27 -18.51
CA MET A 528 24.69 11.36 -19.26
C MET A 528 25.51 12.07 -20.33
N ASN A 529 24.96 13.13 -20.92
CA ASN A 529 25.63 13.95 -21.94
C ASN A 529 26.63 14.96 -21.35
N GLN A 530 26.59 15.23 -20.03
CA GLN A 530 27.52 16.15 -19.38
C GLN A 530 28.78 15.43 -18.89
N GLY A 531 29.92 15.70 -19.47
CA GLY A 531 31.24 15.24 -19.06
C GLY A 531 31.87 14.16 -19.94
N ASN A 532 33.16 13.82 -19.71
CA ASN A 532 33.89 12.74 -20.38
C ASN A 532 33.45 11.36 -19.87
N LYS A 533 32.17 11.02 -20.04
CA LYS A 533 31.64 9.72 -19.65
C LYS A 533 31.86 8.72 -20.78
N SER A 534 32.03 7.46 -20.41
CA SER A 534 32.12 6.38 -21.39
C SER A 534 31.18 5.22 -21.03
N ILE A 535 30.70 4.54 -22.05
CA ILE A 535 29.96 3.29 -21.88
C ILE A 535 30.95 2.15 -21.92
N MET A 536 30.94 1.32 -20.87
CA MET A 536 31.70 0.08 -20.82
C MET A 536 30.83 -1.09 -21.22
N ILE A 537 31.21 -1.82 -22.25
CA ILE A 537 30.65 -3.12 -22.62
C ILE A 537 31.54 -4.20 -21.96
N ASP A 538 31.05 -4.82 -20.91
CA ASP A 538 31.74 -5.89 -20.20
C ASP A 538 31.49 -7.24 -20.91
N ALA A 539 32.34 -7.57 -21.83
CA ALA A 539 32.22 -8.77 -22.67
C ALA A 539 33.03 -9.97 -22.15
N ARG A 540 33.55 -9.93 -20.92
CA ARG A 540 34.40 -11.00 -20.37
C ARG A 540 33.75 -12.37 -20.31
N ASN A 541 32.43 -12.41 -20.16
CA ASN A 541 31.65 -13.65 -20.07
C ASN A 541 30.94 -14.01 -21.40
N LEU A 542 31.20 -13.28 -22.47
CA LEU A 542 30.59 -13.50 -23.79
C LEU A 542 31.53 -14.29 -24.68
N SER A 543 30.99 -15.14 -25.55
CA SER A 543 31.81 -15.87 -26.52
C SER A 543 32.39 -14.94 -27.59
N ASN A 544 33.56 -15.27 -28.13
CA ASN A 544 34.20 -14.48 -29.19
C ASN A 544 33.31 -14.34 -30.43
N ASP A 545 32.61 -15.40 -30.82
CA ASP A 545 31.70 -15.38 -31.98
C ASP A 545 30.53 -14.42 -31.74
N PHE A 546 29.98 -14.42 -30.51
CA PHE A 546 28.91 -13.51 -30.09
C PHE A 546 29.37 -12.03 -30.10
N ILE A 547 30.58 -11.78 -29.56
CA ILE A 547 31.18 -10.43 -29.57
C ILE A 547 31.39 -9.97 -31.01
N GLN A 548 31.96 -10.79 -31.89
CA GLN A 548 32.26 -10.44 -33.28
C GLN A 548 30.99 -10.17 -34.08
N SER A 549 29.95 -10.99 -33.90
CA SER A 549 28.67 -10.80 -34.54
C SER A 549 28.01 -9.48 -34.12
N ASN A 550 27.95 -9.20 -32.81
CA ASN A 550 27.36 -7.99 -32.29
C ASN A 550 28.16 -6.72 -32.58
N MET A 551 29.50 -6.81 -32.61
CA MET A 551 30.33 -5.70 -33.07
C MET A 551 30.10 -5.38 -34.57
N THR A 552 29.86 -6.40 -35.39
CA THR A 552 29.47 -6.20 -36.79
C THR A 552 28.10 -5.52 -36.91
N ASN A 553 27.14 -5.98 -36.13
CA ASN A 553 25.82 -5.35 -36.05
C ASN A 553 25.90 -3.90 -35.56
N LEU A 554 26.71 -3.62 -34.55
CA LEU A 554 26.95 -2.28 -34.01
C LEU A 554 27.52 -1.33 -35.08
N LYS A 555 28.48 -1.79 -35.89
CA LYS A 555 29.02 -1.02 -37.05
C LYS A 555 27.99 -0.69 -38.10
N ASN A 556 27.01 -1.54 -38.30
CA ASN A 556 25.97 -1.39 -39.32
C ASN A 556 24.76 -0.57 -38.87
N LEU A 557 24.79 -0.04 -37.62
CA LEU A 557 23.73 0.87 -37.17
C LEU A 557 23.76 2.18 -37.97
N ASN A 558 22.57 2.72 -38.24
CA ASN A 558 22.40 3.94 -39.00
C ASN A 558 23.11 5.15 -38.40
N GLY A 559 23.49 6.13 -39.20
CA GLY A 559 24.18 7.35 -38.78
C GLY A 559 23.53 8.06 -37.61
N ASP A 560 22.19 8.09 -37.54
CA ASP A 560 21.44 8.69 -36.42
C ASP A 560 21.80 8.12 -35.03
N PHE A 561 22.24 6.86 -34.97
CA PHE A 561 22.71 6.23 -33.70
C PHE A 561 24.03 6.84 -33.22
N TRP A 562 24.90 7.25 -34.17
CA TRP A 562 26.23 7.79 -33.90
C TRP A 562 26.27 9.32 -33.94
N GLU A 563 25.26 9.97 -34.53
CA GLU A 563 25.21 11.42 -34.68
C GLU A 563 24.92 12.10 -33.32
N HIS A 564 25.66 13.17 -33.05
CA HIS A 564 25.53 14.06 -31.89
C HIS A 564 25.93 13.51 -30.52
N GLY A 565 26.61 12.38 -30.42
CA GLY A 565 27.09 11.83 -29.14
C GLY A 565 28.53 12.23 -28.80
N ASN A 566 28.78 12.51 -27.51
CA ASN A 566 30.13 12.70 -26.95
C ASN A 566 30.59 11.52 -26.06
N CYS A 567 29.76 10.49 -25.93
CA CYS A 567 30.05 9.36 -25.05
C CYS A 567 30.88 8.31 -25.79
N LYS A 568 32.07 8.03 -25.30
CA LYS A 568 32.95 6.99 -25.84
C LYS A 568 32.49 5.62 -25.42
N ILE A 569 32.74 4.60 -26.27
CA ILE A 569 32.49 3.20 -25.94
C ILE A 569 33.79 2.50 -25.66
N HIS A 570 33.84 1.79 -24.52
CA HIS A 570 34.92 0.89 -24.15
C HIS A 570 34.41 -0.55 -24.13
N LEU A 571 35.20 -1.46 -24.71
CA LEU A 571 34.92 -2.89 -24.67
C LEU A 571 35.90 -3.53 -23.70
N LYS A 572 35.40 -4.18 -22.65
CA LYS A 572 36.17 -4.94 -21.70
C LYS A 572 36.12 -6.42 -22.06
N ILE A 573 37.26 -7.00 -22.42
CA ILE A 573 37.38 -8.40 -22.83
C ILE A 573 38.35 -9.15 -21.91
N LEU A 574 38.19 -10.47 -21.85
CA LEU A 574 39.11 -11.38 -21.24
C LEU A 574 39.81 -12.19 -22.34
N HIS A 575 41.12 -12.11 -22.41
CA HIS A 575 41.91 -12.92 -23.33
C HIS A 575 42.92 -13.75 -22.52
N GLU A 576 42.78 -15.08 -22.55
CA GLU A 576 43.53 -16.01 -21.70
C GLU A 576 43.34 -15.62 -20.21
N ASN A 577 44.41 -15.15 -19.56
CA ASN A 577 44.39 -14.72 -18.14
C ASN A 577 44.54 -13.20 -17.97
N SER A 578 44.36 -12.42 -19.04
CA SER A 578 44.56 -10.96 -19.02
C SER A 578 43.29 -10.23 -19.40
N GLU A 579 42.91 -9.21 -18.62
CA GLU A 579 41.84 -8.31 -18.98
C GLU A 579 42.37 -7.17 -19.86
N ALA A 580 41.66 -6.87 -20.93
CA ALA A 580 41.93 -5.70 -21.76
C ALA A 580 40.71 -4.80 -21.88
N ILE A 581 40.94 -3.49 -21.87
CA ILE A 581 39.94 -2.47 -22.15
C ILE A 581 40.31 -1.81 -23.47
N ILE A 582 39.43 -1.90 -24.44
CA ILE A 582 39.62 -1.35 -25.78
C ILE A 582 38.66 -0.14 -25.94
N GLU A 583 39.22 1.04 -26.17
CA GLU A 583 38.42 2.21 -26.59
C GLU A 583 38.09 2.08 -28.08
N LEU A 584 36.82 2.14 -28.43
CA LEU A 584 36.39 2.20 -29.83
C LEU A 584 36.73 3.56 -30.44
N GLY A 585 36.97 3.57 -31.76
CA GLY A 585 37.33 4.81 -32.47
C GLY A 585 36.32 5.97 -32.31
N ASP A 586 36.77 7.16 -32.66
CA ASP A 586 35.93 8.37 -32.51
C ASP A 586 34.62 8.34 -33.33
N GLU A 587 34.56 7.50 -34.35
CA GLU A 587 33.37 7.21 -35.15
C GLU A 587 32.30 6.43 -34.35
N PHE A 588 32.62 5.87 -33.20
CA PHE A 588 31.74 5.11 -32.31
C PHE A 588 31.35 5.91 -31.05
N LYS A 589 31.26 7.22 -31.14
CA LYS A 589 30.70 8.05 -30.08
C LYS A 589 29.20 8.11 -30.23
N LEU A 590 28.47 7.88 -29.16
CA LEU A 590 27.01 7.91 -29.18
C LEU A 590 26.42 8.91 -28.18
N LEU A 591 25.20 9.32 -28.44
CA LEU A 591 24.35 9.99 -27.48
C LEU A 591 23.83 8.92 -26.51
N PRO A 592 24.15 8.95 -25.20
CA PRO A 592 23.67 7.95 -24.25
C PRO A 592 22.21 8.17 -23.88
N SER A 593 21.34 8.19 -24.89
CA SER A 593 19.87 8.21 -24.70
C SER A 593 19.39 6.89 -24.13
N THR A 594 18.24 6.89 -23.52
CA THR A 594 17.60 5.67 -22.99
C THR A 594 17.42 4.63 -24.11
N GLU A 595 17.08 5.08 -25.31
CA GLU A 595 16.89 4.23 -26.51
C GLU A 595 18.20 3.60 -26.95
N ASN A 596 19.29 4.38 -27.07
CA ASN A 596 20.59 3.90 -27.50
C ASN A 596 21.22 2.93 -26.50
N ILE A 597 21.03 3.19 -25.22
CA ILE A 597 21.49 2.26 -24.17
C ILE A 597 20.66 0.98 -24.16
N LYS A 598 19.33 1.09 -24.39
CA LYS A 598 18.46 -0.08 -24.54
C LYS A 598 18.94 -0.94 -25.71
N LEU A 599 19.24 -0.34 -26.84
CA LEU A 599 19.77 -1.04 -28.02
C LEU A 599 21.08 -1.77 -27.72
N LEU A 600 22.01 -1.12 -27.00
CA LEU A 600 23.27 -1.79 -26.57
C LEU A 600 22.99 -2.95 -25.61
N LYS A 601 22.05 -2.83 -24.71
CA LYS A 601 21.64 -3.91 -23.81
C LYS A 601 20.99 -5.07 -24.53
N ASP A 602 20.14 -4.78 -25.53
CA ASP A 602 19.53 -5.80 -26.39
C ASP A 602 20.58 -6.57 -27.22
N MET A 603 21.69 -5.90 -27.55
CA MET A 603 22.79 -6.50 -28.31
C MET A 603 23.76 -7.32 -27.43
N PHE A 604 24.13 -6.82 -26.25
CA PHE A 604 25.21 -7.40 -25.43
C PHE A 604 24.74 -8.01 -24.12
N GLY A 605 23.48 -7.80 -23.74
CA GLY A 605 22.88 -8.21 -22.48
C GLY A 605 22.87 -7.09 -21.40
N ASP A 606 21.86 -7.12 -20.54
CA ASP A 606 21.60 -6.07 -19.55
C ASP A 606 22.79 -5.84 -18.58
N GLU A 607 23.44 -6.91 -18.15
CA GLU A 607 24.55 -6.85 -17.18
C GLU A 607 25.88 -6.41 -17.80
N ALA A 608 25.99 -6.52 -19.13
CA ALA A 608 27.21 -6.17 -19.84
C ALA A 608 27.42 -4.66 -19.98
N ILE A 609 26.36 -3.85 -19.92
CA ILE A 609 26.42 -2.40 -20.20
C ILE A 609 26.53 -1.62 -18.88
N LYS A 610 27.66 -0.89 -18.73
CA LYS A 610 27.94 -0.04 -17.57
C LYS A 610 28.36 1.35 -18.01
N LEU A 611 27.93 2.36 -17.29
CA LEU A 611 28.38 3.74 -17.51
C LEU A 611 29.60 4.02 -16.61
N ASN A 612 30.72 4.45 -17.19
CA ASN A 612 31.91 4.87 -16.48
C ASN A 612 32.03 6.41 -16.47
N LYS A 613 32.66 6.92 -15.41
CA LYS A 613 32.99 8.35 -15.29
C LYS A 613 34.05 8.75 -16.26
#